data_a17aa0e57b7bd08cd71ff35876aa9962
#
_entry.id   a17aa0e57b7bd08cd71ff35876aa9962
#
_cell.length_a   1.000
_cell.length_b   1.000
_cell.length_c   1.000
_cell.angle_alpha   90.00
_cell.angle_beta   90.00
_cell.angle_gamma   90.00
#
_symmetry.space_group_name_H-M   'P 1'
#
loop_
_entity.id
_entity.type
_entity.pdbx_description
1 polymer ?
#
loop_
_entity_poly.entity_id
_entity_poly.type
_entity_poly.pdbx_seq_one_letter_code
_entity_poly.pdbx_strand_id
1 'polypeptide(L)'
;MNVKTALLVLAEGFEEVEALGTADVLRRLKIRVLLAGLGGLSIRGSHHITVTADVEFASAPFATSSAIILPGGMPGALHLRDDPELPERLREFDRAGKILAAICAAPAVLKAAGVAEGRRITGYPGCESLAGTEPFSFSGNLVEHDGNIITGKGPGAVFAFAAEIARAFQTPEEEIRSVLDGMFIR
;
A
#
# COMPACT_ATOMS: atom_id res chain seq x y z
N MET A 1 -15.13 2.27 20.19
CA MET A 1 -14.60 2.80 18.92
C MET A 1 -13.99 1.63 18.15
N ASN A 2 -14.42 1.38 16.91
CA ASN A 2 -13.82 0.31 16.10
C ASN A 2 -12.38 0.71 15.75
N VAL A 3 -11.41 -0.11 16.12
CA VAL A 3 -10.00 0.14 15.79
C VAL A 3 -9.83 0.02 14.29
N LYS A 4 -9.45 1.11 13.64
CA LYS A 4 -9.17 1.15 12.21
C LYS A 4 -7.93 0.29 11.92
N THR A 5 -8.10 -0.77 11.14
CA THR A 5 -7.02 -1.71 10.82
C THR A 5 -6.68 -1.66 9.34
N ALA A 6 -5.40 -1.53 9.01
CA ALA A 6 -4.85 -1.67 7.67
C ALA A 6 -4.03 -2.95 7.57
N LEU A 7 -4.13 -3.64 6.44
CA LEU A 7 -3.25 -4.76 6.08
C LEU A 7 -2.20 -4.25 5.10
N LEU A 8 -0.93 -4.30 5.48
CA LEU A 8 0.19 -4.01 4.59
C LEU A 8 0.76 -5.35 4.14
N VAL A 9 0.61 -5.67 2.86
CA VAL A 9 0.96 -6.98 2.31
C VAL A 9 2.42 -6.99 1.87
N LEU A 10 3.20 -7.86 2.48
CA LEU A 10 4.62 -8.08 2.15
C LEU A 10 4.77 -9.32 1.29
N ALA A 11 5.35 -9.18 0.11
CA ALA A 11 5.81 -10.30 -0.72
C ALA A 11 7.33 -10.28 -0.83
N GLU A 12 7.96 -11.45 -1.07
CA GLU A 12 9.42 -11.54 -1.28
C GLU A 12 9.87 -10.52 -2.33
N GLY A 13 10.86 -9.69 -2.00
CA GLY A 13 11.34 -8.60 -2.85
C GLY A 13 10.55 -7.30 -2.73
N PHE A 14 9.76 -7.12 -1.64
CA PHE A 14 9.15 -5.81 -1.34
C PHE A 14 10.21 -4.72 -1.11
N GLU A 15 9.86 -3.46 -1.30
CA GLU A 15 10.75 -2.33 -1.00
C GLU A 15 10.63 -1.94 0.48
N GLU A 16 11.73 -1.96 1.20
CA GLU A 16 11.78 -1.87 2.65
C GLU A 16 11.37 -0.50 3.18
N VAL A 17 11.82 0.60 2.55
CA VAL A 17 11.48 1.97 2.97
C VAL A 17 10.00 2.22 2.78
N GLU A 18 9.43 1.74 1.66
CA GLU A 18 8.02 1.92 1.35
C GLU A 18 7.11 1.19 2.32
N ALA A 19 7.45 -0.05 2.64
CA ALA A 19 6.68 -0.86 3.58
C ALA A 19 6.81 -0.36 5.01
N LEU A 20 8.04 -0.27 5.52
CA LEU A 20 8.30 0.00 6.92
C LEU A 20 8.05 1.47 7.27
N GLY A 21 8.42 2.40 6.39
CA GLY A 21 8.15 3.82 6.59
C GLY A 21 6.65 4.12 6.61
N THR A 22 5.88 3.53 5.70
CA THR A 22 4.41 3.66 5.72
C THR A 22 3.82 3.06 7.01
N ALA A 23 4.24 1.86 7.40
CA ALA A 23 3.76 1.22 8.62
C ALA A 23 4.11 2.02 9.89
N ASP A 24 5.34 2.57 9.98
CA ASP A 24 5.79 3.37 11.13
C ASP A 24 4.95 4.63 11.29
N VAL A 25 4.77 5.41 10.22
CA VAL A 25 3.94 6.63 10.27
C VAL A 25 2.51 6.33 10.70
N LEU A 26 1.87 5.33 10.09
CA LEU A 26 0.49 4.98 10.41
C LEU A 26 0.35 4.47 11.86
N ARG A 27 1.30 3.68 12.35
CA ARG A 27 1.32 3.22 13.74
C ARG A 27 1.51 4.36 14.74
N ARG A 28 2.35 5.38 14.43
CA ARG A 28 2.46 6.61 15.22
C ARG A 28 1.13 7.37 15.28
N LEU A 29 0.36 7.36 14.21
CA LEU A 29 -0.99 7.93 14.12
C LEU A 29 -2.08 7.02 14.73
N LYS A 30 -1.68 5.98 15.49
CA LYS A 30 -2.58 5.03 16.19
C LYS A 30 -3.51 4.25 15.24
N ILE A 31 -3.17 4.17 13.97
CA ILE A 31 -3.80 3.26 13.02
C ILE A 31 -3.14 1.89 13.20
N ARG A 32 -3.94 0.86 13.45
CA ARG A 32 -3.42 -0.50 13.57
C ARG A 32 -3.00 -1.01 12.18
N VAL A 33 -1.70 -1.17 11.97
CA VAL A 33 -1.16 -1.79 10.76
C VAL A 33 -0.70 -3.20 11.09
N LEU A 34 -1.21 -4.19 10.37
CA LEU A 34 -0.71 -5.55 10.39
C LEU A 34 0.09 -5.80 9.12
N LEU A 35 1.34 -6.19 9.28
CA LEU A 35 2.17 -6.69 8.21
C LEU A 35 1.70 -8.11 7.88
N ALA A 36 1.15 -8.32 6.68
CA ALA A 36 0.62 -9.59 6.23
C ALA A 36 1.61 -10.20 5.22
N GLY A 37 2.27 -11.29 5.61
CA GLY A 37 3.29 -11.93 4.79
C GLY A 37 2.71 -12.89 3.77
N LEU A 38 2.96 -12.65 2.49
CA LEU A 38 2.61 -13.53 1.39
C LEU A 38 3.68 -14.64 1.26
N GLY A 39 3.27 -15.88 1.49
CA GLY A 39 4.17 -17.04 1.46
C GLY A 39 4.82 -17.37 2.80
N GLY A 40 4.41 -16.74 3.91
CA GLY A 40 4.87 -17.03 5.27
C GLY A 40 5.10 -15.79 6.10
N LEU A 41 5.69 -15.96 7.28
CA LEU A 41 5.94 -14.84 8.22
C LEU A 41 7.29 -14.16 7.99
N SER A 42 8.29 -14.84 7.45
CA SER A 42 9.63 -14.29 7.23
C SER A 42 9.79 -13.87 5.79
N ILE A 43 9.71 -12.57 5.52
CA ILE A 43 9.73 -12.01 4.16
C ILE A 43 11.00 -11.19 3.97
N ARG A 44 11.75 -11.48 2.90
CA ARG A 44 12.96 -10.76 2.55
C ARG A 44 12.65 -9.66 1.52
N GLY A 45 13.06 -8.44 1.82
CA GLY A 45 12.92 -7.29 0.92
C GLY A 45 13.94 -7.28 -0.22
N SER A 46 13.74 -6.36 -1.15
CA SER A 46 14.57 -6.17 -2.37
C SER A 46 16.02 -5.77 -2.06
N HIS A 47 16.27 -5.17 -0.91
CA HIS A 47 17.59 -4.79 -0.41
C HIS A 47 18.11 -5.76 0.68
N HIS A 48 17.55 -6.98 0.71
CA HIS A 48 17.98 -8.09 1.53
C HIS A 48 17.75 -7.95 3.04
N ILE A 49 16.91 -7.02 3.47
CA ILE A 49 16.46 -6.91 4.85
C ILE A 49 15.26 -7.85 5.06
N THR A 50 15.39 -8.77 6.00
CA THR A 50 14.30 -9.70 6.32
C THR A 50 13.42 -9.11 7.41
N VAL A 51 12.12 -9.13 7.18
CA VAL A 51 11.09 -8.64 8.10
C VAL A 51 10.21 -9.80 8.54
N THR A 52 9.90 -9.87 9.82
CA THR A 52 8.87 -10.78 10.33
C THR A 52 7.52 -10.10 10.25
N ALA A 53 6.61 -10.67 9.47
CA ALA A 53 5.23 -10.21 9.37
C ALA A 53 4.45 -10.52 10.66
N ASP A 54 3.42 -9.72 10.95
CA ASP A 54 2.56 -9.90 12.12
C ASP A 54 1.60 -11.10 11.94
N VAL A 55 1.25 -11.43 10.69
CA VAL A 55 0.30 -12.48 10.30
C VAL A 55 0.62 -13.02 8.91
N GLU A 56 0.34 -14.29 8.67
CA GLU A 56 0.34 -14.81 7.29
C GLU A 56 -0.83 -14.22 6.49
N PHE A 57 -0.62 -13.93 5.20
CA PHE A 57 -1.62 -13.33 4.33
C PHE A 57 -2.94 -14.14 4.34
N ALA A 58 -2.84 -15.46 4.20
CA ALA A 58 -4.01 -16.35 4.20
C ALA A 58 -4.85 -16.29 5.50
N SER A 59 -4.24 -15.88 6.62
CA SER A 59 -4.89 -15.75 7.93
C SER A 59 -5.20 -14.30 8.30
N ALA A 60 -4.97 -13.35 7.39
CA ALA A 60 -5.19 -11.94 7.68
C ALA A 60 -6.68 -11.61 7.87
N PRO A 61 -7.02 -10.70 8.80
CA PRO A 61 -8.40 -10.39 9.15
C PRO A 61 -9.07 -9.46 8.14
N PHE A 62 -9.21 -9.88 6.86
CA PHE A 62 -9.76 -9.07 5.77
C PHE A 62 -11.15 -8.51 6.07
N ALA A 63 -12.04 -9.32 6.66
CA ALA A 63 -13.41 -8.92 6.95
C ALA A 63 -13.50 -7.67 7.84
N THR A 64 -12.61 -7.56 8.83
CA THR A 64 -12.60 -6.46 9.82
C THR A 64 -11.60 -5.37 9.47
N SER A 65 -10.78 -5.55 8.44
CA SER A 65 -9.83 -4.53 7.98
C SER A 65 -10.49 -3.49 7.09
N SER A 66 -9.97 -2.27 7.15
CA SER A 66 -10.50 -1.09 6.45
C SER A 66 -9.62 -0.67 5.27
N ALA A 67 -8.41 -1.20 5.16
CA ALA A 67 -7.48 -0.88 4.08
C ALA A 67 -6.59 -2.08 3.73
N ILE A 68 -6.20 -2.16 2.44
CA ILE A 68 -5.06 -2.95 1.95
C ILE A 68 -4.02 -1.97 1.42
N ILE A 69 -2.76 -2.15 1.83
CA ILE A 69 -1.61 -1.33 1.42
C ILE A 69 -0.59 -2.24 0.74
N LEU A 70 -0.16 -1.87 -0.46
CA LEU A 70 0.80 -2.60 -1.26
C LEU A 70 2.08 -1.78 -1.44
N PRO A 71 3.22 -2.17 -0.85
CA PRO A 71 4.51 -1.61 -1.17
C PRO A 71 4.96 -2.06 -2.55
N GLY A 72 5.85 -1.31 -3.18
CA GLY A 72 6.50 -1.73 -4.40
C GLY A 72 7.69 -2.64 -4.14
N GLY A 73 8.73 -2.45 -4.95
CA GLY A 73 9.90 -3.33 -4.97
C GLY A 73 9.77 -4.43 -6.02
N MET A 74 10.94 -4.89 -6.50
CA MET A 74 11.02 -5.98 -7.47
C MET A 74 11.85 -7.12 -6.88
N PRO A 75 11.39 -8.37 -7.02
CA PRO A 75 10.19 -8.84 -7.72
C PRO A 75 8.89 -8.77 -6.90
N GLY A 76 8.86 -8.09 -5.73
CA GLY A 76 7.70 -8.06 -4.83
C GLY A 76 6.39 -7.68 -5.52
N ALA A 77 6.40 -6.64 -6.35
CA ALA A 77 5.21 -6.23 -7.09
C ALA A 77 4.71 -7.30 -8.07
N LEU A 78 5.62 -8.09 -8.67
CA LEU A 78 5.22 -9.22 -9.52
C LEU A 78 4.59 -10.34 -8.69
N HIS A 79 5.16 -10.66 -7.53
CA HIS A 79 4.60 -11.67 -6.63
C HIS A 79 3.21 -11.27 -6.13
N LEU A 80 3.00 -9.97 -5.81
CA LEU A 80 1.67 -9.44 -5.45
C LEU A 80 0.69 -9.56 -6.63
N ARG A 81 1.11 -9.22 -7.86
CA ARG A 81 0.27 -9.28 -9.05
C ARG A 81 -0.15 -10.71 -9.37
N ASP A 82 0.79 -11.64 -9.26
CA ASP A 82 0.63 -13.03 -9.69
C ASP A 82 0.06 -13.93 -8.58
N ASP A 83 -0.19 -13.39 -7.39
CA ASP A 83 -0.84 -14.13 -6.31
C ASP A 83 -2.30 -14.47 -6.68
N PRO A 84 -2.75 -15.72 -6.48
CA PRO A 84 -4.08 -16.13 -6.89
C PRO A 84 -5.23 -15.52 -6.07
N GLU A 85 -4.99 -15.09 -4.83
CA GLU A 85 -6.03 -14.60 -3.93
C GLU A 85 -6.07 -13.07 -3.84
N LEU A 86 -4.93 -12.39 -3.88
CA LEU A 86 -4.85 -10.95 -3.68
C LEU A 86 -5.75 -10.15 -4.65
N PRO A 87 -5.84 -10.45 -5.97
CA PRO A 87 -6.71 -9.71 -6.86
C PRO A 87 -8.19 -9.74 -6.45
N GLU A 88 -8.69 -10.88 -5.93
CA GLU A 88 -10.08 -10.95 -5.45
C GLU A 88 -10.23 -10.15 -4.14
N ARG A 89 -9.26 -10.19 -3.20
CA ARG A 89 -9.29 -9.35 -2.01
C ARG A 89 -9.32 -7.85 -2.35
N LEU A 90 -8.56 -7.43 -3.36
CA LEU A 90 -8.59 -6.05 -3.84
C LEU A 90 -9.97 -5.68 -4.38
N ARG A 91 -10.58 -6.55 -5.20
CA ARG A 91 -11.95 -6.32 -5.72
C ARG A 91 -13.01 -6.32 -4.62
N GLU A 92 -12.89 -7.17 -3.60
CA GLU A 92 -13.78 -7.16 -2.43
C GLU A 92 -13.72 -5.82 -1.68
N PHE A 93 -12.49 -5.30 -1.46
CA PHE A 93 -12.27 -4.03 -0.77
C PHE A 93 -12.81 -2.86 -1.60
N ASP A 94 -12.56 -2.86 -2.90
CA ASP A 94 -13.08 -1.83 -3.82
C ASP A 94 -14.62 -1.79 -3.81
N ARG A 95 -15.28 -2.94 -3.99
CA ARG A 95 -16.75 -3.03 -3.92
C ARG A 95 -17.34 -2.57 -2.59
N ALA A 96 -16.58 -2.74 -1.50
CA ALA A 96 -16.98 -2.30 -0.16
C ALA A 96 -16.62 -0.83 0.13
N GLY A 97 -16.01 -0.11 -0.82
CA GLY A 97 -15.53 1.27 -0.64
C GLY A 97 -14.42 1.39 0.39
N LYS A 98 -13.71 0.29 0.70
CA LYS A 98 -12.57 0.28 1.60
C LYS A 98 -11.31 0.80 0.89
N ILE A 99 -10.35 1.31 1.66
CA ILE A 99 -9.14 1.94 1.14
C ILE A 99 -8.24 0.90 0.46
N LEU A 100 -7.83 1.21 -0.75
CA LEU A 100 -6.77 0.52 -1.49
C LEU A 100 -5.61 1.49 -1.71
N ALA A 101 -4.47 1.18 -1.14
CA ALA A 101 -3.29 2.02 -1.25
C ALA A 101 -2.13 1.25 -1.88
N ALA A 102 -1.39 1.86 -2.81
CA ALA A 102 -0.26 1.24 -3.47
C ALA A 102 0.82 2.27 -3.83
N ILE A 103 2.09 1.89 -3.74
CA ILE A 103 3.20 2.82 -4.00
C ILE A 103 4.20 2.21 -4.98
N CYS A 104 4.90 3.06 -5.75
CA CYS A 104 6.01 2.70 -6.62
C CYS A 104 5.58 1.79 -7.79
N ALA A 105 5.97 0.52 -7.78
CA ALA A 105 5.56 -0.47 -8.78
C ALA A 105 4.16 -1.06 -8.51
N ALA A 106 3.69 -1.03 -7.27
CA ALA A 106 2.45 -1.68 -6.86
C ALA A 106 1.14 -1.05 -7.40
N PRO A 107 1.04 0.24 -7.80
CA PRO A 107 -0.15 0.73 -8.50
C PRO A 107 -0.50 -0.04 -9.77
N ALA A 108 0.49 -0.64 -10.44
CA ALA A 108 0.25 -1.56 -11.56
C ALA A 108 -0.51 -2.83 -11.13
N VAL A 109 -0.36 -3.29 -9.88
CA VAL A 109 -1.11 -4.43 -9.32
C VAL A 109 -2.59 -4.09 -9.18
N LEU A 110 -2.91 -2.87 -8.72
CA LEU A 110 -4.30 -2.39 -8.67
C LEU A 110 -4.93 -2.33 -10.07
N LYS A 111 -4.15 -1.90 -11.05
CA LYS A 111 -4.58 -1.87 -12.45
C LYS A 111 -4.82 -3.28 -13.00
N ALA A 112 -3.89 -4.22 -12.76
CA ALA A 112 -4.03 -5.62 -13.14
C ALA A 112 -5.26 -6.30 -12.49
N ALA A 113 -5.59 -5.94 -11.25
CA ALA A 113 -6.78 -6.43 -10.57
C ALA A 113 -8.10 -5.82 -11.08
N GLY A 114 -8.04 -4.80 -11.96
CA GLY A 114 -9.20 -4.10 -12.53
C GLY A 114 -9.85 -3.08 -11.60
N VAL A 115 -9.28 -2.82 -10.41
CA VAL A 115 -9.87 -1.88 -9.43
C VAL A 115 -9.49 -0.42 -9.70
N ALA A 116 -8.47 -0.18 -10.51
CA ALA A 116 -8.01 1.17 -10.86
C ALA A 116 -8.47 1.64 -12.25
N GLU A 117 -9.50 1.00 -12.85
CA GLU A 117 -10.04 1.41 -14.14
C GLU A 117 -10.69 2.79 -14.07
N GLY A 118 -10.29 3.68 -15.02
CA GLY A 118 -10.78 5.06 -15.06
C GLY A 118 -10.29 5.95 -13.90
N ARG A 119 -9.45 5.44 -13.01
CA ARG A 119 -8.93 6.17 -11.87
C ARG A 119 -7.63 6.90 -12.22
N ARG A 120 -7.44 8.05 -11.61
CA ARG A 120 -6.20 8.79 -11.67
C ARG A 120 -5.23 8.23 -10.64
N ILE A 121 -4.15 7.62 -11.11
CA ILE A 121 -3.14 6.97 -10.27
C ILE A 121 -1.74 7.47 -10.62
N THR A 122 -0.83 7.38 -9.66
CA THR A 122 0.60 7.60 -9.85
C THR A 122 1.37 6.35 -9.47
N GLY A 123 2.61 6.26 -9.92
CA GLY A 123 3.50 5.14 -9.63
C GLY A 123 4.91 5.42 -10.13
N TYR A 124 5.78 4.43 -10.01
CA TYR A 124 7.14 4.55 -10.48
C TYR A 124 7.19 4.54 -12.02
N PRO A 125 7.79 5.55 -12.66
CA PRO A 125 7.85 5.63 -14.12
C PRO A 125 8.44 4.37 -14.76
N GLY A 126 7.76 3.82 -15.76
CA GLY A 126 8.16 2.59 -16.44
C GLY A 126 7.56 1.31 -15.87
N CYS A 127 6.87 1.38 -14.72
CA CYS A 127 6.20 0.21 -14.13
C CYS A 127 4.78 -0.03 -14.67
N GLU A 128 4.27 0.82 -15.57
CA GLU A 128 2.93 0.69 -16.16
C GLU A 128 2.73 -0.67 -16.85
N SER A 129 3.76 -1.14 -17.55
CA SER A 129 3.74 -2.43 -18.28
C SER A 129 3.55 -3.65 -17.36
N LEU A 130 3.87 -3.52 -16.06
CA LEU A 130 3.68 -4.60 -15.08
C LEU A 130 2.20 -4.98 -14.91
N ALA A 131 1.28 -4.08 -15.23
CA ALA A 131 -0.15 -4.37 -15.14
C ALA A 131 -0.60 -5.46 -16.13
N GLY A 132 0.08 -5.61 -17.28
CA GLY A 132 -0.34 -6.55 -18.32
C GLY A 132 -1.71 -6.23 -18.93
N THR A 133 -2.15 -4.98 -18.86
CA THR A 133 -3.42 -4.46 -19.38
C THR A 133 -3.19 -3.58 -20.60
N GLU A 134 -4.27 -3.00 -21.16
CA GLU A 134 -4.16 -1.95 -22.17
C GLU A 134 -3.25 -0.81 -21.66
N PRO A 135 -2.50 -0.15 -22.55
CA PRO A 135 -1.58 0.92 -22.17
C PRO A 135 -2.28 2.03 -21.39
N PHE A 136 -1.65 2.46 -20.32
CA PHE A 136 -2.07 3.61 -19.51
C PHE A 136 -0.82 4.40 -19.07
N SER A 137 -1.02 5.56 -18.47
CA SER A 137 0.07 6.37 -17.96
C SER A 137 -0.21 6.80 -16.52
N PHE A 138 0.83 6.79 -15.69
CA PHE A 138 0.79 7.42 -14.38
C PHE A 138 0.74 8.94 -14.52
N SER A 139 0.08 9.63 -13.56
CA SER A 139 -0.06 11.08 -13.54
C SER A 139 1.27 11.83 -13.35
N GLY A 140 2.26 11.14 -12.78
CA GLY A 140 3.56 11.72 -12.43
C GLY A 140 3.58 12.52 -11.12
N ASN A 141 2.44 12.75 -10.48
CA ASN A 141 2.36 13.39 -9.16
C ASN A 141 3.01 12.53 -8.07
N LEU A 142 3.42 13.16 -6.96
CA LEU A 142 4.04 12.45 -5.84
C LEU A 142 3.06 11.47 -5.18
N VAL A 143 1.80 11.90 -5.00
CA VAL A 143 0.68 11.11 -4.47
C VAL A 143 -0.57 11.45 -5.27
N GLU A 144 -1.42 10.47 -5.50
CA GLU A 144 -2.77 10.62 -6.02
C GLU A 144 -3.78 9.98 -5.07
N HIS A 145 -4.92 10.64 -4.91
CA HIS A 145 -6.06 10.11 -4.18
C HIS A 145 -7.32 10.28 -5.03
N ASP A 146 -7.89 9.19 -5.47
CA ASP A 146 -9.09 9.16 -6.30
C ASP A 146 -10.10 8.14 -5.75
N GLY A 147 -11.13 8.66 -5.11
CA GLY A 147 -12.15 7.85 -4.44
C GLY A 147 -11.58 7.09 -3.24
N ASN A 148 -11.58 5.78 -3.30
CA ASN A 148 -11.00 4.89 -2.28
C ASN A 148 -9.57 4.42 -2.62
N ILE A 149 -8.99 4.92 -3.72
CA ILE A 149 -7.65 4.52 -4.19
C ILE A 149 -6.65 5.63 -3.88
N ILE A 150 -5.55 5.25 -3.23
CA ILE A 150 -4.43 6.14 -2.90
C ILE A 150 -3.17 5.54 -3.49
N THR A 151 -2.43 6.32 -4.30
CA THR A 151 -1.19 5.84 -4.89
C THR A 151 -0.04 6.80 -4.62
N GLY A 152 1.18 6.24 -4.50
CA GLY A 152 2.42 6.98 -4.30
C GLY A 152 3.45 6.67 -5.38
N LYS A 153 4.30 7.64 -5.71
CA LYS A 153 5.24 7.55 -6.83
C LYS A 153 6.42 6.60 -6.59
N GLY A 154 6.91 6.55 -5.36
CA GLY A 154 8.08 5.72 -5.03
C GLY A 154 8.64 6.04 -3.64
N PRO A 155 9.83 5.56 -3.26
CA PRO A 155 10.35 5.63 -1.88
C PRO A 155 10.35 7.05 -1.30
N GLY A 156 10.67 8.07 -2.10
CA GLY A 156 10.63 9.47 -1.68
C GLY A 156 9.22 10.02 -1.37
N ALA A 157 8.16 9.30 -1.72
CA ALA A 157 6.77 9.68 -1.45
C ALA A 157 6.21 9.08 -0.15
N VAL A 158 6.92 8.20 0.54
CA VAL A 158 6.43 7.38 1.66
C VAL A 158 5.68 8.20 2.71
N PHE A 159 6.24 9.31 3.15
CA PHE A 159 5.61 10.11 4.21
C PHE A 159 4.35 10.83 3.75
N ALA A 160 4.36 11.39 2.54
CA ALA A 160 3.18 12.01 1.94
C ALA A 160 2.08 10.97 1.65
N PHE A 161 2.46 9.78 1.19
CA PHE A 161 1.57 8.66 0.95
C PHE A 161 0.92 8.16 2.24
N ALA A 162 1.71 7.97 3.31
CA ALA A 162 1.19 7.57 4.61
C ALA A 162 0.26 8.63 5.22
N ALA A 163 0.59 9.93 5.06
CA ALA A 163 -0.28 11.02 5.49
C ALA A 163 -1.63 10.99 4.75
N GLU A 164 -1.62 10.73 3.44
CA GLU A 164 -2.86 10.65 2.66
C GLU A 164 -3.72 9.45 3.06
N ILE A 165 -3.11 8.30 3.34
CA ILE A 165 -3.81 7.15 3.92
C ILE A 165 -4.43 7.51 5.27
N ALA A 166 -3.71 8.22 6.13
CA ALA A 166 -4.23 8.66 7.43
C ALA A 166 -5.42 9.61 7.28
N ARG A 167 -5.40 10.54 6.29
CA ARG A 167 -6.56 11.39 5.95
C ARG A 167 -7.77 10.57 5.53
N ALA A 168 -7.57 9.56 4.68
CA ALA A 168 -8.64 8.64 4.29
C ALA A 168 -9.21 7.86 5.48
N PHE A 169 -8.40 7.60 6.48
CA PHE A 169 -8.83 7.08 7.79
C PHE A 169 -9.50 8.15 8.68
N GLN A 170 -9.68 9.39 8.19
CA GLN A 170 -10.25 10.51 8.94
C GLN A 170 -9.43 10.87 10.20
N THR A 171 -8.11 10.72 10.14
CA THR A 171 -7.22 11.22 11.18
C THR A 171 -7.15 12.74 11.10
N PRO A 172 -7.29 13.48 12.22
CA PRO A 172 -7.22 14.93 12.21
C PRO A 172 -5.89 15.45 11.63
N GLU A 173 -5.96 16.49 10.80
CA GLU A 173 -4.76 17.04 10.13
C GLU A 173 -3.70 17.55 11.14
N GLU A 174 -4.15 18.04 12.30
CA GLU A 174 -3.25 18.46 13.39
C GLU A 174 -2.45 17.28 13.93
N GLU A 175 -3.06 16.10 14.10
CA GLU A 175 -2.36 14.90 14.55
C GLU A 175 -1.35 14.42 13.49
N ILE A 176 -1.75 14.43 12.21
CA ILE A 176 -0.86 14.07 11.10
C ILE A 176 0.36 14.98 11.09
N ARG A 177 0.13 16.29 11.13
CA ARG A 177 1.20 17.29 11.15
C ARG A 177 2.10 17.13 12.36
N SER A 178 1.54 16.96 13.56
CA SER A 178 2.31 16.77 14.80
C SER A 178 3.24 15.56 14.72
N VAL A 179 2.79 14.44 14.13
CA VAL A 179 3.62 13.24 13.93
C VAL A 179 4.73 13.52 12.93
N LEU A 180 4.43 14.11 11.77
CA LEU A 180 5.43 14.40 10.74
C LEU A 180 6.48 15.41 11.22
N ASP A 181 6.07 16.47 11.91
CA ASP A 181 6.98 17.47 12.51
C ASP A 181 7.90 16.82 13.54
N GLY A 182 7.37 15.93 14.39
CA GLY A 182 8.15 15.14 15.35
C GLY A 182 9.15 14.17 14.70
N MET A 183 8.92 13.81 13.43
CA MET A 183 9.82 13.01 12.61
C MET A 183 10.77 13.88 11.75
N PHE A 184 10.70 15.22 11.86
CA PHE A 184 11.45 16.18 11.05
C PHE A 184 11.17 16.08 9.54
N ILE A 185 9.97 15.62 9.17
CA ILE A 185 9.51 15.58 7.79
C ILE A 185 8.89 16.94 7.44
N ARG A 186 9.37 17.55 6.35
CA ARG A 186 8.97 18.88 5.89
C ARG A 186 8.31 18.81 4.52
#